data_d9cfe5c788ab2b54138df6c78fad173c
#
_entry.id   d9cfe5c788ab2b54138df6c78fad173c
#
_cell.length_a   1.000
_cell.length_b   1.000
_cell.length_c   1.000
_cell.angle_alpha   90.00
_cell.angle_beta   90.00
_cell.angle_gamma   90.00
#
_symmetry.space_group_name_H-M   'P 1'
#
loop_
_entity.id
_entity.type
_entity.pdbx_description
1 polymer ?
#
loop_
_entity_poly.entity_id
_entity_poly.type
_entity_poly.pdbx_seq_one_letter_code
_entity_poly.pdbx_strand_id
1 'polypeptide(L)'
;MTETGPTPWGLIVGSSSGFGAATSLELARAGLNIFGVHFDRRSSMPQVEQVMASIQDAGRDVLFFNINAADPAKRTEALNRMQEYWSKKGGGNFIKVFLHSLAFGSLKAYLADSPEDELTQMQMDMTVDVMGNNLVYWVQDLFRRKMLGRGSRIYAMTSAGGHSVIRNYGPVSAAKAVLESHIRQLAYELMPHGITANAIQAGVTLTPGSSKIPGIDKLAEFARMRNPGGRLTTPEDVASAIVALMDDRTYWITGNVIRVDGGEDIVT
;
A
#
# COMPACT_ATOMS: atom_id res chain seq x y z
N MET A 1 32.58 14.31 2.04
CA MET A 1 32.59 13.15 2.95
C MET A 1 31.35 12.31 2.61
N THR A 2 31.53 11.17 2.00
CA THR A 2 30.41 10.27 1.67
C THR A 2 29.89 9.66 2.98
N GLU A 3 28.63 9.94 3.31
CA GLU A 3 27.96 9.27 4.43
C GLU A 3 27.98 7.77 4.18
N THR A 4 28.75 7.06 4.98
CA THR A 4 28.89 5.59 4.95
C THR A 4 27.77 4.87 5.72
N GLY A 5 26.62 5.52 5.88
CA GLY A 5 25.45 4.96 6.54
C GLY A 5 24.64 4.03 5.62
N PRO A 6 23.77 3.20 6.20
CA PRO A 6 22.90 2.33 5.42
C PRO A 6 21.97 3.16 4.53
N THR A 7 21.87 2.78 3.25
CA THR A 7 21.02 3.49 2.27
C THR A 7 19.56 3.03 2.42
N PRO A 8 18.64 3.93 2.77
CA PRO A 8 17.23 3.57 2.96
C PRO A 8 16.49 3.42 1.63
N TRP A 9 15.60 2.44 1.56
CA TRP A 9 14.75 2.15 0.42
C TRP A 9 13.27 2.12 0.81
N GLY A 10 12.41 2.57 -0.08
CA GLY A 10 10.99 2.28 -0.08
C GLY A 10 10.71 1.06 -0.95
N LEU A 11 9.88 0.13 -0.48
CA LEU A 11 9.27 -0.92 -1.29
C LEU A 11 7.77 -0.72 -1.31
N ILE A 12 7.22 -0.46 -2.50
CA ILE A 12 5.80 -0.18 -2.69
C ILE A 12 5.18 -1.27 -3.56
N VAL A 13 4.25 -2.02 -2.99
CA VAL A 13 3.44 -3.00 -3.70
C VAL A 13 2.12 -2.35 -4.10
N GLY A 14 1.93 -2.13 -5.40
CA GLY A 14 0.88 -1.30 -5.99
C GLY A 14 1.40 0.10 -6.35
N SER A 15 2.58 0.18 -7.01
CA SER A 15 3.35 1.42 -7.21
C SER A 15 2.98 2.23 -8.45
N SER A 16 2.13 1.72 -9.34
CA SER A 16 1.91 2.34 -10.67
C SER A 16 0.95 3.53 -10.68
N SER A 17 0.11 3.67 -9.66
CA SER A 17 -0.93 4.72 -9.63
C SER A 17 -1.41 5.01 -8.20
N GLY A 18 -2.26 6.02 -8.05
CA GLY A 18 -2.93 6.38 -6.80
C GLY A 18 -1.98 6.54 -5.62
N PHE A 19 -2.34 5.96 -4.46
CA PHE A 19 -1.56 6.10 -3.24
C PHE A 19 -0.13 5.56 -3.37
N GLY A 20 0.04 4.43 -4.07
CA GLY A 20 1.37 3.83 -4.24
C GLY A 20 2.31 4.69 -5.08
N ALA A 21 1.83 5.27 -6.18
CA ALA A 21 2.64 6.17 -7.01
C ALA A 21 2.99 7.46 -6.26
N ALA A 22 2.01 8.11 -5.62
CA ALA A 22 2.25 9.32 -4.83
C ALA A 22 3.24 9.06 -3.68
N THR A 23 3.08 7.94 -2.96
CA THR A 23 4.01 7.57 -1.88
C THR A 23 5.42 7.30 -2.43
N SER A 24 5.55 6.64 -3.60
CA SER A 24 6.85 6.43 -4.23
C SER A 24 7.58 7.74 -4.50
N LEU A 25 6.86 8.74 -5.03
CA LEU A 25 7.41 10.06 -5.33
C LEU A 25 7.79 10.84 -4.06
N GLU A 26 6.92 10.87 -3.06
CA GLU A 26 7.20 11.60 -1.82
C GLU A 26 8.35 10.97 -1.02
N LEU A 27 8.44 9.64 -0.96
CA LEU A 27 9.59 8.95 -0.36
C LEU A 27 10.89 9.23 -1.12
N ALA A 28 10.84 9.30 -2.45
CA ALA A 28 12.00 9.67 -3.26
C ALA A 28 12.46 11.11 -2.96
N ARG A 29 11.55 12.07 -2.88
CA ARG A 29 11.84 13.46 -2.47
C ARG A 29 12.38 13.53 -1.05
N ALA A 30 11.94 12.64 -0.16
CA ALA A 30 12.45 12.51 1.21
C ALA A 30 13.78 11.75 1.30
N GLY A 31 14.38 11.36 0.17
CA GLY A 31 15.73 10.79 0.12
C GLY A 31 15.83 9.28 -0.01
N LEU A 32 14.72 8.54 -0.15
CA LEU A 32 14.73 7.10 -0.31
C LEU A 32 14.88 6.69 -1.77
N ASN A 33 15.62 5.62 -2.02
CA ASN A 33 15.53 4.90 -3.29
C ASN A 33 14.28 4.01 -3.30
N ILE A 34 13.76 3.66 -4.48
CA ILE A 34 12.45 3.03 -4.59
C ILE A 34 12.50 1.71 -5.34
N PHE A 35 11.98 0.66 -4.70
CA PHE A 35 11.49 -0.53 -5.37
C PHE A 35 9.96 -0.46 -5.51
N GLY A 36 9.46 -0.73 -6.70
CA GLY A 36 8.04 -0.78 -6.98
C GLY A 36 7.62 -2.13 -7.54
N VAL A 37 6.47 -2.60 -7.10
CA VAL A 37 5.78 -3.76 -7.67
C VAL A 37 4.45 -3.30 -8.21
N HIS A 38 4.15 -3.64 -9.45
CA HIS A 38 2.88 -3.31 -10.09
C HIS A 38 2.45 -4.45 -11.03
N PHE A 39 1.20 -4.42 -11.47
CA PHE A 39 0.69 -5.41 -12.43
C PHE A 39 -0.17 -4.70 -13.48
N ASP A 40 0.50 -4.15 -14.47
CA ASP A 40 -0.12 -3.30 -15.47
C ASP A 40 -0.05 -3.91 -16.86
N ARG A 41 -1.07 -3.59 -17.67
CA ARG A 41 -1.11 -3.90 -19.09
C ARG A 41 -0.20 -2.94 -19.85
N ARG A 42 0.16 -3.34 -21.08
CA ARG A 42 1.02 -2.52 -21.95
C ARG A 42 0.50 -1.09 -22.16
N SER A 43 -0.82 -0.90 -22.20
CA SER A 43 -1.44 0.42 -22.36
C SER A 43 -1.21 1.38 -21.17
N SER A 44 -0.95 0.87 -19.98
CA SER A 44 -0.70 1.67 -18.76
C SER A 44 0.80 1.91 -18.50
N MET A 45 1.69 1.28 -19.26
CA MET A 45 3.14 1.41 -19.06
C MET A 45 3.66 2.85 -19.16
N PRO A 46 3.16 3.73 -20.06
CA PRO A 46 3.62 5.12 -20.09
C PRO A 46 3.46 5.86 -18.77
N GLN A 47 2.38 5.60 -18.03
CA GLN A 47 2.17 6.18 -16.68
C GLN A 47 3.20 5.64 -15.67
N VAL A 48 3.51 4.35 -15.74
CA VAL A 48 4.52 3.72 -14.87
C VAL A 48 5.90 4.32 -15.14
N GLU A 49 6.26 4.46 -16.42
CA GLU A 49 7.53 5.06 -16.86
C GLU A 49 7.65 6.52 -16.40
N GLN A 50 6.55 7.28 -16.43
CA GLN A 50 6.52 8.65 -15.89
C GLN A 50 6.79 8.69 -14.39
N VAL A 51 6.22 7.78 -13.61
CA VAL A 51 6.49 7.68 -12.16
C VAL A 51 7.97 7.37 -11.94
N MET A 52 8.54 6.41 -12.67
CA MET A 52 9.96 6.07 -12.57
C MET A 52 10.86 7.24 -12.94
N ALA A 53 10.56 7.94 -14.03
CA ALA A 53 11.31 9.13 -14.46
C ALA A 53 11.30 10.22 -13.37
N SER A 54 10.15 10.50 -12.78
CA SER A 54 10.03 11.49 -11.70
C SER A 54 10.82 11.11 -10.43
N ILE A 55 10.97 9.81 -10.14
CA ILE A 55 11.83 9.32 -9.05
C ILE A 55 13.32 9.55 -9.40
N GLN A 56 13.71 9.28 -10.66
CA GLN A 56 15.07 9.54 -11.15
C GLN A 56 15.40 11.03 -11.16
N ASP A 57 14.46 11.89 -11.54
CA ASP A 57 14.60 13.35 -11.51
C ASP A 57 14.81 13.88 -10.08
N ALA A 58 14.26 13.18 -9.07
CA ALA A 58 14.55 13.44 -7.67
C ALA A 58 15.94 12.92 -7.21
N GLY A 59 16.75 12.39 -8.13
CA GLY A 59 18.11 11.91 -7.86
C GLY A 59 18.12 10.57 -7.11
N ARG A 60 17.08 9.75 -7.22
CA ARG A 60 16.98 8.45 -6.52
C ARG A 60 17.02 7.27 -7.49
N ASP A 61 17.60 6.18 -7.00
CA ASP A 61 17.55 4.91 -7.72
C ASP A 61 16.12 4.36 -7.70
N VAL A 62 15.70 3.78 -8.83
CA VAL A 62 14.37 3.17 -8.97
C VAL A 62 14.45 1.87 -9.74
N LEU A 63 13.74 0.86 -9.25
CA LEU A 63 13.57 -0.41 -9.96
C LEU A 63 12.16 -0.92 -9.75
N PHE A 64 11.40 -1.02 -10.84
CA PHE A 64 10.01 -1.50 -10.81
C PHE A 64 9.90 -2.90 -11.44
N PHE A 65 8.95 -3.68 -10.92
CA PHE A 65 8.67 -5.05 -11.33
C PHE A 65 7.21 -5.16 -11.76
N ASN A 66 6.98 -5.45 -13.03
CA ASN A 66 5.63 -5.73 -13.54
C ASN A 66 5.30 -7.22 -13.33
N ILE A 67 4.75 -7.54 -12.17
CA ILE A 67 4.43 -8.91 -11.75
C ILE A 67 3.13 -8.95 -10.96
N ASN A 68 2.47 -10.12 -10.96
CA ASN A 68 1.41 -10.39 -10.00
C ASN A 68 2.01 -10.53 -8.59
N ALA A 69 1.73 -9.58 -7.71
CA ALA A 69 2.23 -9.55 -6.34
C ALA A 69 1.73 -10.70 -5.46
N ALA A 70 0.61 -11.36 -5.84
CA ALA A 70 0.07 -12.52 -5.15
C ALA A 70 0.74 -13.84 -5.57
N ASP A 71 1.50 -13.85 -6.66
CA ASP A 71 2.22 -15.05 -7.11
C ASP A 71 3.50 -15.25 -6.27
N PRO A 72 3.63 -16.37 -5.52
CA PRO A 72 4.78 -16.61 -4.66
C PRO A 72 6.10 -16.73 -5.43
N ALA A 73 6.08 -17.32 -6.63
CA ALA A 73 7.28 -17.49 -7.46
C ALA A 73 7.75 -16.13 -7.99
N LYS A 74 6.82 -15.29 -8.46
CA LYS A 74 7.12 -13.93 -8.94
C LYS A 74 7.59 -13.01 -7.81
N ARG A 75 7.01 -13.13 -6.61
CA ARG A 75 7.49 -12.43 -5.41
C ARG A 75 8.94 -12.83 -5.10
N THR A 76 9.23 -14.13 -5.09
CA THR A 76 10.59 -14.66 -4.86
C THR A 76 11.59 -14.13 -5.89
N GLU A 77 11.23 -14.16 -7.18
CA GLU A 77 12.05 -13.62 -8.28
C GLU A 77 12.35 -12.13 -8.08
N ALA A 78 11.33 -11.32 -7.78
CA ALA A 78 11.50 -9.89 -7.56
C ALA A 78 12.43 -9.60 -6.36
N LEU A 79 12.27 -10.31 -5.24
CA LEU A 79 13.10 -10.14 -4.06
C LEU A 79 14.56 -10.55 -4.33
N ASN A 80 14.81 -11.61 -5.11
CA ASN A 80 16.16 -11.99 -5.55
C ASN A 80 16.81 -10.86 -6.36
N ARG A 81 16.08 -10.29 -7.33
CA ARG A 81 16.57 -9.17 -8.15
C ARG A 81 16.83 -7.91 -7.34
N MET A 82 16.02 -7.62 -6.32
CA MET A 82 16.28 -6.51 -5.39
C MET A 82 17.61 -6.73 -4.63
N GLN A 83 17.84 -7.93 -4.10
CA GLN A 83 19.09 -8.25 -3.39
C GLN A 83 20.31 -8.22 -4.33
N GLU A 84 20.18 -8.71 -5.56
CA GLU A 84 21.22 -8.60 -6.58
C GLU A 84 21.52 -7.12 -6.92
N TYR A 85 20.50 -6.29 -7.03
CA TYR A 85 20.68 -4.87 -7.26
C TYR A 85 21.45 -4.20 -6.11
N TRP A 86 21.10 -4.53 -4.87
CA TRP A 86 21.81 -4.02 -3.70
C TRP A 86 23.26 -4.48 -3.62
N SER A 87 23.55 -5.74 -3.96
CA SER A 87 24.91 -6.27 -3.95
C SER A 87 25.85 -5.54 -4.92
N LYS A 88 25.31 -5.03 -6.03
CA LYS A 88 26.06 -4.23 -7.02
C LYS A 88 26.29 -2.78 -6.59
N LYS A 89 25.43 -2.24 -5.69
CA LYS A 89 25.52 -0.85 -5.22
C LYS A 89 26.37 -0.67 -3.95
N GLY A 90 26.77 -1.77 -3.31
CA GLY A 90 27.46 -1.72 -2.02
C GLY A 90 26.54 -2.00 -0.84
N GLY A 91 27.10 -2.34 0.31
CA GLY A 91 26.38 -2.84 1.48
C GLY A 91 25.59 -1.77 2.25
N GLY A 92 24.84 -2.24 3.28
CA GLY A 92 24.12 -1.38 4.20
C GLY A 92 22.70 -0.98 3.75
N ASN A 93 22.20 -1.53 2.63
CA ASN A 93 20.85 -1.25 2.16
C ASN A 93 19.79 -1.96 3.00
N PHE A 94 18.65 -1.29 3.26
CA PHE A 94 17.50 -1.88 3.94
C PHE A 94 16.20 -1.19 3.50
N ILE A 95 15.07 -1.88 3.68
CA ILE A 95 13.74 -1.31 3.45
C ILE A 95 13.34 -0.48 4.67
N LYS A 96 13.41 0.85 4.55
CA LYS A 96 12.94 1.78 5.56
C LYS A 96 11.40 1.84 5.59
N VAL A 97 10.76 1.84 4.43
CA VAL A 97 9.30 1.87 4.29
C VAL A 97 8.85 0.73 3.38
N PHE A 98 7.98 -0.13 3.88
CA PHE A 98 7.21 -1.06 3.08
C PHE A 98 5.75 -0.62 3.05
N LEU A 99 5.20 -0.36 1.86
CA LEU A 99 3.79 -0.04 1.66
C LEU A 99 3.09 -1.12 0.85
N HIS A 100 2.07 -1.74 1.45
CA HIS A 100 1.12 -2.61 0.77
C HIS A 100 -0.11 -1.80 0.33
N SER A 101 -0.23 -1.52 -0.98
CA SER A 101 -1.27 -0.66 -1.57
C SER A 101 -2.00 -1.38 -2.72
N LEU A 102 -2.37 -2.64 -2.51
CA LEU A 102 -3.12 -3.39 -3.50
C LEU A 102 -4.63 -3.10 -3.40
N ALA A 103 -5.23 -2.85 -4.56
CA ALA A 103 -6.66 -2.59 -4.74
C ALA A 103 -7.21 -3.47 -5.89
N PHE A 104 -7.14 -4.79 -5.71
CA PHE A 104 -7.63 -5.76 -6.68
C PHE A 104 -8.52 -6.78 -5.99
N GLY A 105 -9.83 -6.58 -6.08
CA GLY A 105 -10.83 -7.44 -5.45
C GLY A 105 -12.17 -7.38 -6.20
N SER A 106 -13.06 -8.30 -5.87
CA SER A 106 -14.40 -8.38 -6.45
C SER A 106 -15.32 -7.34 -5.80
N LEU A 107 -16.17 -6.73 -6.62
CA LEU A 107 -17.19 -5.74 -6.23
C LEU A 107 -18.56 -6.31 -6.60
N LYS A 108 -18.93 -7.43 -5.99
CA LYS A 108 -20.21 -8.12 -6.18
C LYS A 108 -21.00 -8.21 -4.89
N ALA A 109 -22.31 -8.27 -5.02
CA ALA A 109 -23.21 -8.54 -3.89
C ALA A 109 -22.98 -9.95 -3.32
N TYR A 110 -23.23 -10.14 -2.04
CA TYR A 110 -23.26 -11.49 -1.45
C TYR A 110 -24.52 -12.26 -1.87
N LEU A 111 -25.63 -11.54 -1.96
CA LEU A 111 -26.93 -12.04 -2.34
C LEU A 111 -27.48 -11.21 -3.50
N ALA A 112 -27.92 -11.83 -4.56
CA ALA A 112 -28.55 -11.21 -5.72
C ALA A 112 -29.77 -12.01 -6.17
N ASP A 113 -30.60 -11.42 -7.03
CA ASP A 113 -31.78 -12.12 -7.60
C ASP A 113 -31.37 -13.26 -8.54
N SER A 114 -30.16 -13.19 -9.09
CA SER A 114 -29.61 -14.19 -10.01
C SER A 114 -28.25 -14.68 -9.47
N PRO A 115 -28.02 -16.02 -9.39
CA PRO A 115 -26.77 -16.59 -8.89
C PRO A 115 -25.51 -16.14 -9.66
N GLU A 116 -25.62 -15.81 -10.94
CA GLU A 116 -24.50 -15.29 -11.74
C GLU A 116 -24.04 -13.90 -11.31
N ASP A 117 -24.91 -13.13 -10.65
CA ASP A 117 -24.61 -11.81 -10.12
C ASP A 117 -24.05 -11.86 -8.70
N GLU A 118 -24.13 -13.01 -8.04
CA GLU A 118 -23.58 -13.21 -6.70
C GLU A 118 -22.05 -13.34 -6.71
N LEU A 119 -21.48 -13.07 -5.55
CA LEU A 119 -20.08 -13.32 -5.28
C LEU A 119 -19.82 -14.84 -5.20
N THR A 120 -18.85 -15.34 -5.97
CA THR A 120 -18.41 -16.74 -5.86
C THR A 120 -17.36 -16.91 -4.76
N GLN A 121 -17.22 -18.13 -4.22
CA GLN A 121 -16.17 -18.47 -3.27
C GLN A 121 -14.79 -18.10 -3.83
N MET A 122 -14.48 -18.49 -5.06
CA MET A 122 -13.18 -18.17 -5.69
C MET A 122 -12.90 -16.68 -5.75
N GLN A 123 -13.92 -15.85 -5.98
CA GLN A 123 -13.77 -14.39 -5.97
C GLN A 123 -13.52 -13.85 -4.56
N MET A 124 -14.17 -14.41 -3.54
CA MET A 124 -13.92 -14.07 -2.14
C MET A 124 -12.48 -14.43 -1.76
N ASP A 125 -12.09 -15.68 -1.99
CA ASP A 125 -10.77 -16.21 -1.65
C ASP A 125 -9.66 -15.36 -2.30
N MET A 126 -9.79 -15.08 -3.60
CA MET A 126 -8.86 -14.22 -4.34
C MET A 126 -8.79 -12.80 -3.75
N THR A 127 -9.94 -12.21 -3.40
CA THR A 127 -9.99 -10.84 -2.86
C THR A 127 -9.30 -10.75 -1.50
N VAL A 128 -9.60 -11.68 -0.60
CA VAL A 128 -8.98 -11.75 0.73
C VAL A 128 -7.49 -12.06 0.63
N ASP A 129 -7.10 -12.97 -0.27
CA ASP A 129 -5.69 -13.31 -0.46
C ASP A 129 -4.88 -12.11 -0.96
N VAL A 130 -5.32 -11.47 -2.05
CA VAL A 130 -4.59 -10.35 -2.66
C VAL A 130 -4.54 -9.12 -1.78
N MET A 131 -5.67 -8.74 -1.16
CA MET A 131 -5.79 -7.47 -0.45
C MET A 131 -5.54 -7.57 1.05
N GLY A 132 -5.62 -8.77 1.63
CA GLY A 132 -5.41 -9.03 3.05
C GLY A 132 -4.14 -9.86 3.32
N ASN A 133 -4.19 -11.17 2.99
CA ASN A 133 -3.15 -12.12 3.37
C ASN A 133 -1.79 -11.82 2.72
N ASN A 134 -1.79 -11.30 1.52
CA ASN A 134 -0.59 -10.98 0.74
C ASN A 134 0.40 -10.07 1.51
N LEU A 135 -0.10 -9.16 2.36
CA LEU A 135 0.70 -8.35 3.27
C LEU A 135 1.65 -9.23 4.12
N VAL A 136 1.09 -10.28 4.73
CA VAL A 136 1.86 -11.17 5.63
C VAL A 136 2.96 -11.89 4.86
N TYR A 137 2.66 -12.40 3.67
CA TYR A 137 3.62 -13.16 2.87
C TYR A 137 4.81 -12.29 2.41
N TRP A 138 4.56 -11.04 2.00
CA TRP A 138 5.63 -10.09 1.70
C TRP A 138 6.49 -9.79 2.92
N VAL A 139 5.87 -9.50 4.07
CA VAL A 139 6.60 -9.20 5.31
C VAL A 139 7.44 -10.38 5.77
N GLN A 140 6.89 -11.61 5.72
CA GLN A 140 7.64 -12.84 6.05
C GLN A 140 8.89 -12.99 5.18
N ASP A 141 8.75 -12.83 3.85
CA ASP A 141 9.86 -12.98 2.94
C ASP A 141 10.91 -11.88 3.13
N LEU A 142 10.50 -10.63 3.33
CA LEU A 142 11.40 -9.50 3.63
C LEU A 142 12.15 -9.72 4.94
N PHE A 143 11.47 -10.20 5.99
CA PHE A 143 12.05 -10.46 7.29
C PHE A 143 13.07 -11.61 7.26
N ARG A 144 12.72 -12.75 6.66
CA ARG A 144 13.63 -13.91 6.50
C ARG A 144 14.88 -13.56 5.71
N ARG A 145 14.77 -12.70 4.71
CA ARG A 145 15.86 -12.21 3.86
C ARG A 145 16.69 -11.11 4.52
N LYS A 146 16.35 -10.68 5.74
CA LYS A 146 16.98 -9.58 6.46
C LYS A 146 16.98 -8.26 5.67
N MET A 147 15.93 -8.06 4.86
CA MET A 147 15.71 -6.82 4.13
C MET A 147 15.03 -5.74 4.98
N LEU A 148 14.37 -6.13 6.08
CA LEU A 148 13.85 -5.27 7.13
C LEU A 148 14.84 -5.21 8.29
N GLY A 149 14.90 -4.06 8.96
CA GLY A 149 15.75 -3.85 10.13
C GLY A 149 15.17 -2.85 11.12
N ARG A 150 15.91 -2.58 12.20
CA ARG A 150 15.54 -1.55 13.17
C ARG A 150 15.28 -0.22 12.46
N GLY A 151 14.12 0.37 12.72
CA GLY A 151 13.68 1.60 12.06
C GLY A 151 12.84 1.38 10.79
N SER A 152 12.65 0.14 10.33
CA SER A 152 11.70 -0.14 9.24
C SER A 152 10.24 0.14 9.66
N ARG A 153 9.46 0.63 8.72
CA ARG A 153 8.04 0.98 8.86
C ARG A 153 7.22 0.19 7.84
N ILE A 154 6.25 -0.55 8.32
CA ILE A 154 5.30 -1.29 7.48
C ILE A 154 3.98 -0.54 7.49
N TYR A 155 3.49 -0.20 6.30
CA TYR A 155 2.18 0.40 6.09
C TYR A 155 1.34 -0.45 5.15
N ALA A 156 0.03 -0.49 5.40
CA ALA A 156 -0.93 -1.14 4.53
C ALA A 156 -2.16 -0.25 4.35
N MET A 157 -2.60 -0.05 3.10
CA MET A 157 -3.77 0.76 2.82
C MET A 157 -5.05 0.03 3.21
N THR A 158 -5.81 0.62 4.14
CA THR A 158 -7.17 0.18 4.47
C THR A 158 -8.22 1.21 4.02
N SER A 159 -9.44 1.06 4.45
CA SER A 159 -10.60 1.87 4.04
C SER A 159 -11.63 1.92 5.17
N ALA A 160 -12.39 3.02 5.27
CA ALA A 160 -13.59 3.09 6.10
C ALA A 160 -14.59 1.95 5.79
N GLY A 161 -14.60 1.46 4.55
CA GLY A 161 -15.35 0.28 4.15
C GLY A 161 -14.95 -1.02 4.86
N GLY A 162 -13.86 -1.05 5.65
CA GLY A 162 -13.52 -2.18 6.52
C GLY A 162 -14.42 -2.32 7.74
N HIS A 163 -15.10 -1.24 8.17
CA HIS A 163 -16.01 -1.20 9.32
C HIS A 163 -17.38 -0.53 9.01
N SER A 164 -17.56 -0.03 7.79
CA SER A 164 -18.84 0.52 7.31
C SER A 164 -19.31 -0.23 6.07
N VAL A 165 -20.63 -0.11 5.77
CA VAL A 165 -21.23 -0.83 4.64
C VAL A 165 -21.28 0.06 3.41
N ILE A 166 -20.64 -0.41 2.32
CA ILE A 166 -20.73 0.16 0.99
C ILE A 166 -21.32 -0.90 0.06
N ARG A 167 -22.26 -0.51 -0.80
CA ARG A 167 -22.93 -1.44 -1.73
C ARG A 167 -21.90 -2.19 -2.60
N ASN A 168 -22.03 -3.51 -2.69
CA ASN A 168 -21.14 -4.41 -3.44
C ASN A 168 -19.68 -4.44 -2.97
N TYR A 169 -19.35 -3.81 -1.87
CA TYR A 169 -17.99 -3.72 -1.34
C TYR A 169 -17.66 -4.82 -0.33
N GLY A 170 -18.60 -5.69 -0.01
CA GLY A 170 -18.46 -6.73 1.02
C GLY A 170 -17.18 -7.54 0.95
N PRO A 171 -16.75 -8.09 -0.22
CA PRO A 171 -15.50 -8.84 -0.31
C PRO A 171 -14.26 -8.00 0.03
N VAL A 172 -14.22 -6.76 -0.43
CA VAL A 172 -13.13 -5.82 -0.13
C VAL A 172 -13.17 -5.40 1.34
N SER A 173 -14.37 -5.18 1.92
CA SER A 173 -14.54 -4.91 3.34
C SER A 173 -13.95 -6.03 4.20
N ALA A 174 -14.30 -7.30 3.90
CA ALA A 174 -13.74 -8.46 4.57
C ALA A 174 -12.20 -8.51 4.47
N ALA A 175 -11.65 -8.27 3.27
CA ALA A 175 -10.21 -8.24 3.06
C ALA A 175 -9.52 -7.13 3.87
N LYS A 176 -10.16 -5.95 4.03
CA LYS A 176 -9.60 -4.86 4.84
C LYS A 176 -9.67 -5.17 6.35
N ALA A 177 -10.73 -5.81 6.82
CA ALA A 177 -10.81 -6.30 8.20
C ALA A 177 -9.71 -7.33 8.50
N VAL A 178 -9.45 -8.27 7.57
CA VAL A 178 -8.35 -9.24 7.64
C VAL A 178 -7.01 -8.51 7.67
N LEU A 179 -6.77 -7.55 6.78
CA LEU A 179 -5.55 -6.75 6.73
C LEU A 179 -5.27 -6.03 8.05
N GLU A 180 -6.28 -5.40 8.64
CA GLU A 180 -6.15 -4.70 9.93
C GLU A 180 -5.86 -5.67 11.08
N SER A 181 -6.42 -6.88 11.04
CA SER A 181 -6.07 -7.94 11.98
C SER A 181 -4.60 -8.36 11.84
N HIS A 182 -4.12 -8.54 10.60
CA HIS A 182 -2.72 -8.84 10.34
C HIS A 182 -1.78 -7.72 10.79
N ILE A 183 -2.15 -6.46 10.63
CA ILE A 183 -1.36 -5.32 11.11
C ILE A 183 -1.13 -5.39 12.63
N ARG A 184 -2.16 -5.74 13.41
CA ARG A 184 -2.01 -5.88 14.87
C ARG A 184 -1.06 -7.03 15.23
N GLN A 185 -1.18 -8.18 14.56
CA GLN A 185 -0.29 -9.32 14.80
C GLN A 185 1.15 -9.01 14.37
N LEU A 186 1.34 -8.40 13.19
CA LEU A 186 2.67 -8.00 12.72
C LEU A 186 3.32 -6.95 13.65
N ALA A 187 2.55 -6.00 14.17
CA ALA A 187 3.04 -5.02 15.13
C ALA A 187 3.58 -5.69 16.40
N TYR A 188 2.85 -6.68 16.93
CA TYR A 188 3.27 -7.45 18.09
C TYR A 188 4.57 -8.23 17.84
N GLU A 189 4.65 -8.95 16.72
CA GLU A 189 5.79 -9.82 16.41
C GLU A 189 7.05 -9.05 16.00
N LEU A 190 6.89 -7.87 15.35
CA LEU A 190 8.00 -7.11 14.79
C LEU A 190 8.56 -6.04 15.73
N MET A 191 7.80 -5.60 16.74
CA MET A 191 8.24 -4.57 17.69
C MET A 191 9.53 -4.94 18.43
N PRO A 192 9.78 -6.21 18.88
CA PRO A 192 11.06 -6.59 19.48
C PRO A 192 12.26 -6.38 18.55
N HIS A 193 12.04 -6.35 17.24
CA HIS A 193 13.08 -6.08 16.23
C HIS A 193 13.21 -4.59 15.88
N GLY A 194 12.43 -3.72 16.54
CA GLY A 194 12.41 -2.27 16.27
C GLY A 194 11.73 -1.90 14.94
N ILE A 195 10.81 -2.74 14.46
CA ILE A 195 10.02 -2.56 13.25
C ILE A 195 8.57 -2.30 13.65
N THR A 196 7.93 -1.31 13.05
CA THR A 196 6.51 -0.99 13.32
C THR A 196 5.61 -1.31 12.14
N ALA A 197 4.34 -1.60 12.44
CA ALA A 197 3.33 -1.89 11.42
C ALA A 197 2.02 -1.15 11.74
N ASN A 198 1.50 -0.38 10.77
CA ASN A 198 0.24 0.35 10.89
C ASN A 198 -0.56 0.26 9.60
N ALA A 199 -1.88 0.28 9.71
CA ALA A 199 -2.77 0.50 8.57
C ALA A 199 -2.99 2.02 8.38
N ILE A 200 -3.08 2.45 7.12
CA ILE A 200 -3.43 3.83 6.75
C ILE A 200 -4.83 3.80 6.12
N GLN A 201 -5.77 4.47 6.76
CA GLN A 201 -7.12 4.64 6.26
C GLN A 201 -7.24 6.00 5.58
N ALA A 202 -7.32 5.99 4.26
CA ALA A 202 -7.60 7.19 3.48
C ALA A 202 -9.12 7.48 3.44
N GLY A 203 -9.48 8.74 3.32
CA GLY A 203 -10.82 9.15 2.92
C GLY A 203 -11.11 8.79 1.46
N VAL A 204 -12.33 9.04 1.02
CA VAL A 204 -12.72 8.81 -0.38
C VAL A 204 -11.80 9.61 -1.31
N THR A 205 -11.17 8.89 -2.23
CA THR A 205 -10.15 9.42 -3.12
C THR A 205 -10.41 8.90 -4.54
N LEU A 206 -10.39 9.79 -5.53
CA LEU A 206 -10.54 9.41 -6.93
C LEU A 206 -9.19 8.92 -7.47
N THR A 207 -9.09 7.62 -7.70
CA THR A 207 -7.91 6.93 -8.24
C THR A 207 -8.33 5.93 -9.32
N PRO A 208 -7.41 5.43 -10.16
CA PRO A 208 -7.73 4.34 -11.09
C PRO A 208 -8.30 3.08 -10.41
N GLY A 209 -7.93 2.83 -9.15
CA GLY A 209 -8.48 1.72 -8.36
C GLY A 209 -9.93 1.98 -7.93
N SER A 210 -10.22 3.15 -7.38
CA SER A 210 -11.56 3.51 -6.89
C SER A 210 -12.58 3.76 -8.01
N SER A 211 -12.13 4.13 -9.21
CA SER A 211 -13.03 4.32 -10.37
C SER A 211 -13.82 3.08 -10.76
N LYS A 212 -13.39 1.90 -10.29
CA LYS A 212 -14.10 0.63 -10.50
C LYS A 212 -15.26 0.40 -9.54
N ILE A 213 -15.37 1.21 -8.47
CA ILE A 213 -16.43 1.06 -7.46
C ILE A 213 -17.73 1.58 -8.05
N PRO A 214 -18.80 0.76 -8.11
CA PRO A 214 -20.09 1.21 -8.62
C PRO A 214 -20.63 2.38 -7.81
N GLY A 215 -20.95 3.49 -8.47
CA GLY A 215 -21.49 4.69 -7.82
C GLY A 215 -20.45 5.57 -7.12
N ILE A 216 -19.17 5.42 -7.47
CA ILE A 216 -18.07 6.22 -6.89
C ILE A 216 -18.30 7.72 -6.97
N ASP A 217 -18.92 8.24 -8.04
CA ASP A 217 -19.19 9.67 -8.19
C ASP A 217 -20.12 10.19 -7.10
N LYS A 218 -21.22 9.45 -6.82
CA LYS A 218 -22.16 9.79 -5.73
C LYS A 218 -21.49 9.67 -4.36
N LEU A 219 -20.67 8.64 -4.18
CA LEU A 219 -19.91 8.47 -2.94
C LEU A 219 -18.93 9.62 -2.74
N ALA A 220 -18.24 10.05 -3.80
CA ALA A 220 -17.30 11.17 -3.76
C ALA A 220 -18.01 12.52 -3.48
N GLU A 221 -19.16 12.74 -4.07
CA GLU A 221 -19.98 13.94 -3.78
C GLU A 221 -20.41 13.98 -2.31
N PHE A 222 -20.94 12.86 -1.80
CA PHE A 222 -21.34 12.73 -0.40
C PHE A 222 -20.13 12.90 0.55
N ALA A 223 -19.01 12.26 0.25
CA ALA A 223 -17.80 12.40 1.03
C ALA A 223 -17.29 13.84 1.08
N ARG A 224 -17.33 14.56 -0.05
CA ARG A 224 -16.93 15.98 -0.10
C ARG A 224 -17.81 16.86 0.77
N MET A 225 -19.12 16.62 0.77
CA MET A 225 -20.07 17.39 1.61
C MET A 225 -19.87 17.10 3.11
N ARG A 226 -19.59 15.83 3.42
CA ARG A 226 -19.42 15.38 4.80
C ARG A 226 -18.06 15.74 5.39
N ASN A 227 -17.02 15.79 4.56
CA ASN A 227 -15.66 16.03 5.02
C ASN A 227 -15.51 17.44 5.62
N PRO A 228 -15.09 17.57 6.90
CA PRO A 228 -14.88 18.87 7.54
C PRO A 228 -13.91 19.80 6.79
N GLY A 229 -12.96 19.21 6.04
CA GLY A 229 -12.02 19.95 5.19
C GLY A 229 -12.60 20.45 3.87
N GLY A 230 -13.88 20.13 3.56
CA GLY A 230 -14.59 20.58 2.35
C GLY A 230 -14.07 20.02 1.03
N ARG A 231 -13.22 19.00 1.07
CA ARG A 231 -12.65 18.35 -0.12
C ARG A 231 -12.45 16.84 0.09
N LEU A 232 -12.22 16.14 -1.00
CA LEU A 232 -11.78 14.74 -0.94
C LEU A 232 -10.31 14.65 -0.51
N THR A 233 -9.95 13.51 0.08
CA THR A 233 -8.56 13.11 0.29
C THR A 233 -7.86 12.94 -1.06
N THR A 234 -6.60 13.34 -1.15
CA THR A 234 -5.76 13.10 -2.32
C THR A 234 -4.69 12.05 -2.03
N PRO A 235 -4.12 11.41 -3.06
CA PRO A 235 -2.98 10.52 -2.86
C PRO A 235 -1.78 11.19 -2.17
N GLU A 236 -1.58 12.49 -2.42
CA GLU A 236 -0.51 13.30 -1.84
C GLU A 236 -0.69 13.53 -0.33
N ASP A 237 -1.93 13.68 0.16
CA ASP A 237 -2.21 13.77 1.59
C ASP A 237 -1.71 12.51 2.33
N VAL A 238 -2.01 11.34 1.75
CA VAL A 238 -1.58 10.05 2.30
C VAL A 238 -0.07 9.87 2.20
N ALA A 239 0.53 10.22 1.07
CA ALA A 239 1.97 10.11 0.85
C ALA A 239 2.74 10.99 1.85
N SER A 240 2.30 12.24 2.05
CA SER A 240 2.90 13.17 3.03
C SER A 240 2.79 12.64 4.46
N ALA A 241 1.64 12.04 4.83
CA ALA A 241 1.46 11.41 6.13
C ALA A 241 2.42 10.22 6.33
N ILE A 242 2.59 9.36 5.32
CA ILE A 242 3.55 8.24 5.37
C ILE A 242 4.98 8.74 5.54
N VAL A 243 5.38 9.80 4.83
CA VAL A 243 6.71 10.43 4.99
C VAL A 243 6.90 10.96 6.41
N ALA A 244 5.92 11.65 6.98
CA ALA A 244 5.98 12.11 8.37
C ALA A 244 6.08 10.95 9.37
N LEU A 245 5.35 9.87 9.13
CA LEU A 245 5.32 8.68 9.97
C LEU A 245 6.55 7.77 9.82
N MET A 246 7.42 7.97 8.83
CA MET A 246 8.67 7.22 8.74
C MET A 246 9.79 7.79 9.63
N ASP A 247 9.59 8.97 10.22
CA ASP A 247 10.54 9.60 11.15
C ASP A 247 10.79 8.71 12.37
N ASP A 248 12.01 8.70 12.87
CA ASP A 248 12.37 7.85 14.01
C ASP A 248 11.70 8.29 15.31
N ARG A 249 11.25 9.53 15.42
CA ARG A 249 10.48 10.05 16.56
C ARG A 249 9.09 9.43 16.69
N THR A 250 8.56 8.83 15.61
CA THR A 250 7.24 8.18 15.56
C THR A 250 7.32 6.66 15.84
N TYR A 251 8.49 6.12 16.20
CA TYR A 251 8.71 4.68 16.30
C TYR A 251 7.80 3.96 17.31
N TRP A 252 7.18 4.71 18.24
CA TRP A 252 6.26 4.15 19.24
C TRP A 252 4.83 3.98 18.73
N ILE A 253 4.57 4.41 17.47
CA ILE A 253 3.26 4.26 16.81
C ILE A 253 3.26 2.93 16.07
N THR A 254 2.53 1.92 16.60
CA THR A 254 2.42 0.59 15.99
C THR A 254 1.10 -0.08 16.32
N GLY A 255 0.58 -0.93 15.43
CA GLY A 255 -0.65 -1.69 15.61
C GLY A 255 -1.94 -0.89 15.38
N ASN A 256 -1.85 0.31 14.81
CA ASN A 256 -2.98 1.23 14.66
C ASN A 256 -3.58 1.21 13.25
N VAL A 257 -4.83 1.66 13.17
CA VAL A 257 -5.44 2.21 11.96
C VAL A 257 -5.36 3.74 12.06
N ILE A 258 -4.49 4.33 11.26
CA ILE A 258 -4.25 5.77 11.24
C ILE A 258 -5.07 6.38 10.12
N ARG A 259 -6.01 7.28 10.48
CA ARG A 259 -6.85 7.97 9.52
C ARG A 259 -6.10 9.16 8.89
N VAL A 260 -6.14 9.22 7.58
CA VAL A 260 -5.67 10.34 6.75
C VAL A 260 -6.82 10.69 5.81
N ASP A 261 -7.86 11.28 6.35
CA ASP A 261 -9.16 11.45 5.72
C ASP A 261 -9.79 12.85 5.95
N GLY A 262 -9.05 13.76 6.58
CA GLY A 262 -9.56 15.10 6.90
C GLY A 262 -10.75 15.10 7.88
N GLY A 263 -10.94 14.01 8.62
CA GLY A 263 -12.07 13.83 9.55
C GLY A 263 -13.32 13.27 8.89
N GLU A 264 -13.26 12.80 7.65
CA GLU A 264 -14.42 12.27 6.90
C GLU A 264 -15.15 11.16 7.66
N ASP A 265 -14.41 10.22 8.26
CA ASP A 265 -14.98 9.01 8.87
C ASP A 265 -15.60 9.23 10.27
N ILE A 266 -15.40 10.40 10.87
CA ILE A 266 -15.99 10.72 12.18
C ILE A 266 -17.30 11.55 12.08
N VAL A 267 -17.66 11.97 10.86
CA VAL A 267 -18.90 12.72 10.61
C VAL A 267 -19.96 11.76 10.08
N THR A 268 -21.17 11.81 10.64
CA THR A 268 -22.33 10.97 10.27
C THR A 268 -23.20 11.61 9.21
#